data_625c7cac8dea138d0d868ac8a1786a13
#
_entry.id   625c7cac8dea138d0d868ac8a1786a13
#
_cell.length_a   1.000
_cell.length_b   1.000
_cell.length_c   1.000
_cell.angle_alpha   90.00
_cell.angle_beta   90.00
_cell.angle_gamma   90.00
#
_symmetry.space_group_name_H-M   'P 1'
#
loop_
_entity.id
_entity.type
_entity.pdbx_description
1 polymer ?
#
loop_
_entity_poly.entity_id
_entity_poly.type
_entity_poly.pdbx_seq_one_letter_code
_entity_poly.pdbx_strand_id
1 'polypeptide(L)'
;MNIIETITKSDKNISDNTSNIQRISLDKLRTNPIPNNKNEIWRLTNKSKFNRFLDFKFTNDFYDPDIPGYSNIQNICRIIIGENKRIKLKRENWEIKELEEKEIQNFLQQKIIKSDTTQNWSNLLNHFLTDNKNIIGLNISGKEIPPLEIICNSKNNFLNAKTLIINIEEDTIVSISQINIGDKNSALSISSYFNIAQHSVLNHGIISYGKNKANIINTLNVWQHKNSEYNLGSLQFEYDFGRLEININQVEGNAKTNIKGMQITNNNEQISTYANIAFNGPNGFLDQLNKSLANDKSHSVFEGLIIVPQ
;
A
#
# COMPACT_ATOMS: atom_id res chain seq x y z
N MET A 1 14.54 -11.54 -12.83
CA MET A 1 14.60 -12.44 -11.65
C MET A 1 13.25 -13.11 -11.56
N ASN A 2 13.20 -14.44 -11.39
CA ASN A 2 11.95 -15.15 -11.11
C ASN A 2 11.73 -15.11 -9.58
N ILE A 3 10.64 -14.49 -9.15
CA ILE A 3 10.35 -14.28 -7.72
C ILE A 3 10.17 -15.59 -6.98
N ILE A 4 9.40 -16.53 -7.57
CA ILE A 4 9.13 -17.84 -6.97
C ILE A 4 10.44 -18.59 -6.77
N GLU A 5 11.29 -18.64 -7.79
CA GLU A 5 12.59 -19.31 -7.68
C GLU A 5 13.49 -18.68 -6.61
N THR A 6 13.50 -17.37 -6.50
CA THR A 6 14.32 -16.67 -5.50
C THR A 6 13.85 -16.93 -4.08
N ILE A 7 12.54 -17.00 -3.86
CA ILE A 7 11.97 -17.31 -2.55
C ILE A 7 12.19 -18.79 -2.19
N THR A 8 12.07 -19.69 -3.16
CA THR A 8 12.10 -21.15 -2.90
C THR A 8 13.50 -21.75 -2.90
N LYS A 9 14.45 -21.15 -3.62
CA LYS A 9 15.84 -21.65 -3.67
C LYS A 9 16.67 -21.05 -2.54
N SER A 10 17.39 -21.91 -1.83
CA SER A 10 18.30 -21.53 -0.75
C SER A 10 19.63 -20.94 -1.21
N ASP A 11 19.80 -20.64 -2.51
CA ASP A 11 21.05 -20.16 -3.07
C ASP A 11 21.46 -18.81 -2.47
N LYS A 12 22.68 -18.78 -1.93
CA LYS A 12 23.31 -17.63 -1.24
C LYS A 12 23.68 -16.45 -2.15
N ASN A 13 23.39 -16.51 -3.44
CA ASN A 13 23.75 -15.46 -4.40
C ASN A 13 22.71 -14.34 -4.46
N ILE A 14 22.53 -13.65 -3.33
CA ILE A 14 21.92 -12.33 -3.31
C ILE A 14 23.01 -11.36 -3.74
N SER A 15 22.72 -10.43 -4.66
CA SER A 15 23.70 -9.44 -5.10
C SER A 15 24.25 -8.64 -3.90
N ASP A 16 25.54 -8.27 -3.93
CA ASP A 16 26.19 -7.50 -2.86
C ASP A 16 25.50 -6.16 -2.58
N ASN A 17 24.69 -5.66 -3.53
CA ASN A 17 23.93 -4.41 -3.42
C ASN A 17 22.56 -4.55 -2.73
N THR A 18 22.23 -5.74 -2.19
CA THR A 18 20.93 -5.95 -1.52
C THR A 18 20.91 -5.31 -0.14
N SER A 19 19.93 -4.45 0.13
CA SER A 19 19.79 -3.78 1.42
C SER A 19 19.49 -4.76 2.56
N ASN A 20 19.76 -4.36 3.80
CA ASN A 20 19.47 -5.16 4.99
C ASN A 20 17.97 -5.50 5.08
N ILE A 21 17.09 -4.55 4.73
CA ILE A 21 15.63 -4.74 4.70
C ILE A 21 15.23 -5.84 3.72
N GLN A 22 15.79 -5.81 2.51
CA GLN A 22 15.51 -6.81 1.49
C GLN A 22 15.96 -8.21 1.94
N ARG A 23 17.15 -8.31 2.59
CA ARG A 23 17.67 -9.59 3.11
C ARG A 23 16.76 -10.17 4.19
N ILE A 24 16.41 -9.38 5.21
CA ILE A 24 15.52 -9.82 6.29
C ILE A 24 14.15 -10.23 5.75
N SER A 25 13.61 -9.49 4.79
CA SER A 25 12.32 -9.80 4.17
C SER A 25 12.38 -11.11 3.38
N LEU A 26 13.43 -11.33 2.62
CA LEU A 26 13.63 -12.58 1.88
C LEU A 26 13.79 -13.79 2.81
N ASP A 27 14.55 -13.67 3.89
CA ASP A 27 14.72 -14.76 4.86
C ASP A 27 13.38 -15.13 5.50
N LYS A 28 12.56 -14.14 5.83
CA LYS A 28 11.19 -14.39 6.31
C LYS A 28 10.28 -14.99 5.24
N LEU A 29 10.35 -14.56 3.99
CA LEU A 29 9.59 -15.17 2.90
C LEU A 29 9.97 -16.63 2.65
N ARG A 30 11.24 -16.99 2.81
CA ARG A 30 11.74 -18.37 2.69
C ARG A 30 11.23 -19.30 3.79
N THR A 31 11.03 -18.77 4.99
CA THR A 31 10.49 -19.54 6.12
C THR A 31 8.95 -19.60 6.11
N ASN A 32 8.30 -18.75 5.32
CA ASN A 32 6.84 -18.71 5.20
C ASN A 32 6.42 -19.22 3.83
N PRO A 33 5.49 -20.18 3.76
CA PRO A 33 5.02 -20.68 2.49
C PRO A 33 4.29 -19.59 1.70
N ILE A 34 4.39 -19.65 0.37
CA ILE A 34 3.58 -18.81 -0.52
C ILE A 34 2.10 -19.02 -0.16
N PRO A 35 1.33 -17.95 0.05
CA PRO A 35 -0.05 -18.06 0.45
C PRO A 35 -0.89 -18.92 -0.49
N ASN A 36 -1.82 -19.63 0.07
CA ASN A 36 -2.74 -20.51 -0.67
C ASN A 36 -4.12 -20.53 0.00
N ASN A 37 -5.07 -21.24 -0.59
CA ASN A 37 -6.46 -21.30 -0.14
C ASN A 37 -6.67 -21.93 1.25
N LYS A 38 -5.63 -22.48 1.89
CA LYS A 38 -5.69 -22.93 3.30
C LYS A 38 -5.47 -21.77 4.28
N ASN A 39 -4.88 -20.68 3.82
CA ASN A 39 -4.75 -19.46 4.62
C ASN A 39 -6.06 -18.69 4.53
N GLU A 40 -6.65 -18.34 5.66
CA GLU A 40 -7.99 -17.73 5.74
C GLU A 40 -8.12 -16.51 4.83
N ILE A 41 -7.25 -15.52 4.99
CA ILE A 41 -7.26 -14.27 4.19
C ILE A 41 -6.93 -14.45 2.70
N TRP A 42 -6.52 -15.68 2.29
CA TRP A 42 -6.21 -16.03 0.89
C TRP A 42 -7.19 -17.06 0.32
N ARG A 43 -8.15 -17.52 1.13
CA ARG A 43 -9.07 -18.62 0.78
C ARG A 43 -9.84 -18.37 -0.52
N LEU A 44 -10.28 -17.14 -0.74
CA LEU A 44 -11.06 -16.74 -1.91
C LEU A 44 -10.20 -16.18 -3.06
N THR A 45 -8.87 -16.25 -2.95
CA THR A 45 -7.95 -15.76 -3.98
C THR A 45 -7.84 -16.77 -5.12
N ASN A 46 -7.97 -16.31 -6.35
CA ASN A 46 -7.73 -17.14 -7.53
C ASN A 46 -6.23 -17.45 -7.66
N LYS A 47 -5.88 -18.71 -7.39
CA LYS A 47 -4.49 -19.18 -7.39
C LYS A 47 -3.77 -18.95 -8.73
N SER A 48 -4.46 -19.15 -9.86
CA SER A 48 -3.85 -18.96 -11.18
C SER A 48 -3.48 -17.50 -11.43
N LYS A 49 -4.34 -16.56 -11.04
CA LYS A 49 -4.09 -15.13 -11.17
C LYS A 49 -2.98 -14.67 -10.22
N PHE A 50 -2.98 -15.17 -8.99
CA PHE A 50 -1.93 -14.86 -8.01
C PHE A 50 -0.55 -15.41 -8.48
N ASN A 51 -0.49 -16.65 -8.99
CA ASN A 51 0.74 -17.19 -9.56
C ASN A 51 1.23 -16.34 -10.74
N ARG A 52 0.33 -15.91 -11.62
CA ARG A 52 0.67 -15.00 -12.71
C ARG A 52 1.25 -13.67 -12.24
N PHE A 53 0.73 -13.11 -11.14
CA PHE A 53 1.34 -11.92 -10.49
C PHE A 53 2.80 -12.17 -10.10
N LEU A 54 3.12 -13.37 -9.58
CA LEU A 54 4.47 -13.75 -9.16
C LEU A 54 5.40 -14.11 -10.33
N ASP A 55 4.86 -14.44 -11.50
CA ASP A 55 5.63 -14.79 -12.70
C ASP A 55 6.19 -13.59 -13.46
N PHE A 56 5.73 -12.36 -13.13
CA PHE A 56 6.26 -11.17 -13.78
C PHE A 56 7.75 -10.97 -13.47
N LYS A 57 8.50 -10.53 -14.48
CA LYS A 57 9.87 -10.06 -14.26
C LYS A 57 9.86 -8.79 -13.44
N PHE A 58 10.64 -8.78 -12.39
CA PHE A 58 10.77 -7.62 -11.53
C PHE A 58 11.74 -6.57 -12.09
N THR A 59 11.42 -5.28 -11.96
CA THR A 59 12.31 -4.16 -12.22
C THR A 59 12.07 -3.01 -11.24
N ASN A 60 13.14 -2.31 -10.87
CA ASN A 60 13.11 -1.07 -10.10
C ASN A 60 13.25 0.20 -10.99
N ASP A 61 13.33 0.03 -12.31
CA ASP A 61 13.45 1.15 -13.22
C ASP A 61 12.27 2.11 -13.09
N PHE A 62 12.58 3.40 -13.10
CA PHE A 62 11.57 4.43 -13.21
C PHE A 62 10.92 4.38 -14.59
N TYR A 63 9.63 4.56 -14.61
CA TYR A 63 8.81 4.71 -15.80
C TYR A 63 7.87 5.89 -15.60
N ASP A 64 7.92 6.85 -16.51
CA ASP A 64 7.03 8.02 -16.48
C ASP A 64 5.61 7.57 -16.84
N PRO A 65 4.64 7.68 -15.91
CA PRO A 65 3.30 7.22 -16.19
C PRO A 65 2.58 8.18 -17.14
N ASP A 66 1.86 7.62 -18.11
CA ASP A 66 0.86 8.36 -18.87
C ASP A 66 -0.34 8.65 -17.95
N ILE A 67 -0.34 9.84 -17.36
CA ILE A 67 -1.37 10.27 -16.41
C ILE A 67 -2.50 10.96 -17.19
N PRO A 68 -3.69 10.33 -17.25
CA PRO A 68 -4.80 10.94 -17.98
C PRO A 68 -5.19 12.29 -17.36
N GLY A 69 -5.08 13.37 -18.13
CA GLY A 69 -5.87 14.61 -18.00
C GLY A 69 -5.87 15.43 -16.70
N TYR A 70 -5.25 14.94 -15.62
CA TYR A 70 -5.28 15.60 -14.30
C TYR A 70 -4.20 16.68 -14.12
N SER A 71 -3.43 17.00 -15.17
CA SER A 71 -2.26 17.90 -15.11
C SER A 71 -2.58 19.36 -14.76
N ASN A 72 -3.84 19.76 -14.73
CA ASN A 72 -4.23 21.17 -14.64
C ASN A 72 -4.89 21.59 -13.33
N ILE A 73 -4.89 20.75 -12.30
CA ILE A 73 -5.40 21.17 -10.99
C ILE A 73 -4.34 22.06 -10.33
N GLN A 74 -4.62 23.34 -10.23
CA GLN A 74 -3.76 24.31 -9.56
C GLN A 74 -3.68 24.01 -8.05
N ASN A 75 -2.48 24.16 -7.47
CA ASN A 75 -2.20 24.00 -6.05
C ASN A 75 -2.21 22.55 -5.51
N ILE A 76 -1.93 21.54 -6.33
CA ILE A 76 -1.64 20.17 -5.85
C ILE A 76 -0.13 19.93 -5.81
N CYS A 77 0.35 19.34 -4.72
CA CYS A 77 1.70 18.80 -4.64
C CYS A 77 1.71 17.37 -5.19
N ARG A 78 2.24 17.17 -6.40
CA ARG A 78 2.33 15.86 -7.05
C ARG A 78 3.69 15.23 -6.84
N ILE A 79 3.68 13.96 -6.45
CA ILE A 79 4.84 13.13 -6.18
C ILE A 79 4.69 11.83 -6.99
N ILE A 80 5.67 11.53 -7.84
CA ILE A 80 5.72 10.24 -8.57
C ILE A 80 6.83 9.40 -7.93
N ILE A 81 6.48 8.21 -7.40
CA ILE A 81 7.47 7.39 -6.71
C ILE A 81 8.45 6.78 -7.71
N GLY A 82 9.73 6.98 -7.46
CA GLY A 82 10.84 6.59 -8.35
C GLY A 82 11.38 7.76 -9.18
N GLU A 83 10.69 8.90 -9.21
CA GLU A 83 11.23 10.13 -9.75
C GLU A 83 12.33 10.68 -8.80
N ASN A 84 13.48 11.01 -9.35
CA ASN A 84 14.63 11.45 -8.54
C ASN A 84 14.51 12.94 -8.15
N LYS A 85 13.46 13.27 -7.40
CA LYS A 85 13.20 14.62 -6.87
C LYS A 85 13.20 14.61 -5.35
N ARG A 86 13.91 15.54 -4.73
CA ARG A 86 13.80 15.79 -3.29
C ARG A 86 12.56 16.62 -2.99
N ILE A 87 11.82 16.21 -1.96
CA ILE A 87 10.60 16.85 -1.51
C ILE A 87 10.91 17.59 -0.21
N LYS A 88 10.94 18.89 -0.32
CA LYS A 88 10.96 19.78 0.83
C LYS A 88 10.10 20.99 0.51
N LEU A 89 8.91 21.01 1.07
CA LEU A 89 7.96 22.09 0.89
C LEU A 89 7.64 22.67 2.27
N LYS A 90 7.83 23.96 2.41
CA LYS A 90 7.59 24.65 3.68
C LYS A 90 6.95 26.01 3.43
N ARG A 91 5.95 26.33 4.24
CA ARG A 91 5.40 27.66 4.41
C ARG A 91 5.33 28.00 5.90
N GLU A 92 4.87 29.18 6.24
CA GLU A 92 4.77 29.64 7.62
C GLU A 92 3.96 28.69 8.53
N ASN A 93 2.86 28.14 8.00
CA ASN A 93 1.90 27.36 8.77
C ASN A 93 1.99 25.83 8.55
N TRP A 94 2.85 25.35 7.64
CA TRP A 94 2.98 23.92 7.35
C TRP A 94 4.33 23.53 6.74
N GLU A 95 4.69 22.27 6.93
CA GLU A 95 5.89 21.67 6.34
C GLU A 95 5.62 20.25 5.85
N ILE A 96 6.16 19.91 4.68
CA ILE A 96 6.29 18.55 4.16
C ILE A 96 7.77 18.30 3.97
N LYS A 97 8.33 17.39 4.75
CA LYS A 97 9.74 17.05 4.77
C LYS A 97 9.95 15.58 4.46
N GLU A 98 10.88 15.27 3.57
CA GLU A 98 11.29 13.89 3.30
C GLU A 98 12.05 13.32 4.51
N LEU A 99 11.76 12.05 4.85
CA LEU A 99 12.49 11.30 5.87
C LEU A 99 13.90 10.98 5.38
N GLU A 100 14.85 10.97 6.28
CA GLU A 100 16.20 10.52 5.97
C GLU A 100 16.24 9.00 5.75
N GLU A 101 17.16 8.53 4.93
CA GLU A 101 17.32 7.10 4.60
C GLU A 101 17.42 6.23 5.87
N LYS A 102 18.15 6.69 6.88
CA LYS A 102 18.31 6.00 8.16
C LYS A 102 16.98 5.88 8.92
N GLU A 103 16.13 6.90 8.88
CA GLU A 103 14.80 6.89 9.50
C GLU A 103 13.90 5.86 8.81
N ILE A 104 13.90 5.84 7.47
CA ILE A 104 13.18 4.87 6.64
C ILE A 104 13.63 3.44 6.97
N GLN A 105 14.94 3.18 6.98
CA GLN A 105 15.50 1.86 7.27
C GLN A 105 15.11 1.38 8.68
N ASN A 106 15.23 2.23 9.68
CA ASN A 106 14.85 1.90 11.06
C ASN A 106 13.36 1.61 11.18
N PHE A 107 12.51 2.40 10.54
CA PHE A 107 11.06 2.19 10.54
C PHE A 107 10.69 0.84 9.93
N LEU A 108 11.16 0.54 8.73
CA LEU A 108 10.87 -0.71 8.03
C LEU A 108 11.39 -1.93 8.79
N GLN A 109 12.59 -1.86 9.34
CA GLN A 109 13.17 -2.94 10.15
C GLN A 109 12.29 -3.26 11.36
N GLN A 110 11.82 -2.26 12.09
CA GLN A 110 10.91 -2.45 13.22
C GLN A 110 9.59 -3.11 12.81
N LYS A 111 9.02 -2.70 11.66
CA LYS A 111 7.77 -3.28 11.15
C LYS A 111 7.95 -4.74 10.72
N ILE A 112 9.04 -5.07 10.05
CA ILE A 112 9.34 -6.45 9.64
C ILE A 112 9.58 -7.36 10.85
N ILE A 113 10.32 -6.90 11.86
CA ILE A 113 10.62 -7.71 13.06
C ILE A 113 9.35 -8.03 13.85
N LYS A 114 8.45 -7.05 14.01
CA LYS A 114 7.21 -7.16 14.80
C LYS A 114 6.06 -7.84 14.05
N SER A 115 6.18 -8.07 12.73
CA SER A 115 5.10 -8.64 11.94
C SER A 115 4.94 -10.15 12.21
N ASP A 116 3.73 -10.56 12.55
CA ASP A 116 3.33 -11.95 12.41
C ASP A 116 3.32 -12.33 10.92
N THR A 117 4.03 -13.37 10.59
CA THR A 117 4.50 -13.63 9.23
C THR A 117 3.41 -14.04 8.24
N THR A 118 2.34 -14.67 8.68
CA THR A 118 1.28 -15.19 7.81
C THR A 118 0.33 -14.11 7.31
N GLN A 119 0.07 -13.08 8.11
CA GLN A 119 -0.82 -11.97 7.76
C GLN A 119 -0.11 -10.87 6.94
N ASN A 120 1.22 -10.86 6.93
CA ASN A 120 2.02 -9.79 6.33
C ASN A 120 2.83 -10.22 5.09
N TRP A 121 2.47 -11.34 4.47
CA TRP A 121 3.21 -11.87 3.33
C TRP A 121 3.35 -10.85 2.18
N SER A 122 2.28 -10.11 1.88
CA SER A 122 2.28 -9.05 0.86
C SER A 122 3.27 -7.94 1.17
N ASN A 123 3.36 -7.50 2.43
CA ASN A 123 4.34 -6.51 2.87
C ASN A 123 5.78 -7.04 2.76
N LEU A 124 6.02 -8.29 3.18
CA LEU A 124 7.34 -8.91 3.08
C LEU A 124 7.81 -9.02 1.62
N LEU A 125 6.90 -9.43 0.71
CA LEU A 125 7.20 -9.45 -0.72
C LEU A 125 7.56 -8.06 -1.23
N ASN A 126 6.77 -7.06 -0.89
CA ASN A 126 7.03 -5.68 -1.28
C ASN A 126 8.40 -5.20 -0.81
N HIS A 127 8.73 -5.39 0.49
CA HIS A 127 10.02 -4.97 1.04
C HIS A 127 11.21 -5.71 0.45
N PHE A 128 11.05 -6.98 0.09
CA PHE A 128 12.09 -7.71 -0.62
C PHE A 128 12.35 -7.12 -2.01
N LEU A 129 11.30 -6.67 -2.70
CA LEU A 129 11.39 -6.16 -4.06
C LEU A 129 11.80 -4.68 -4.12
N THR A 130 11.40 -3.85 -3.15
CA THR A 130 11.58 -2.39 -3.24
C THR A 130 13.03 -1.97 -2.92
N ASP A 131 13.62 -1.16 -3.80
CA ASP A 131 14.89 -0.47 -3.54
C ASP A 131 14.65 0.95 -2.98
N ASN A 132 15.73 1.61 -2.54
CA ASN A 132 15.64 2.94 -1.91
C ASN A 132 15.02 4.02 -2.83
N LYS A 133 15.16 3.90 -4.16
CA LYS A 133 14.60 4.86 -5.12
C LYS A 133 13.08 4.78 -5.23
N ASN A 134 12.53 3.62 -4.90
CA ASN A 134 11.11 3.32 -4.95
C ASN A 134 10.44 3.40 -3.58
N ILE A 135 11.11 3.99 -2.59
CA ILE A 135 10.58 4.30 -1.27
C ILE A 135 10.45 5.81 -1.14
N ILE A 136 9.30 6.26 -0.66
CA ILE A 136 9.09 7.63 -0.23
C ILE A 136 8.70 7.67 1.24
N GLY A 137 9.38 8.51 2.01
CA GLY A 137 9.06 8.75 3.40
C GLY A 137 8.83 10.24 3.63
N LEU A 138 7.70 10.64 4.24
CA LEU A 138 7.35 12.02 4.49
C LEU A 138 6.92 12.24 5.94
N ASN A 139 7.39 13.34 6.54
CA ASN A 139 6.78 13.96 7.70
C ASN A 139 5.95 15.16 7.25
N ILE A 140 4.71 15.22 7.70
CA ILE A 140 3.74 16.24 7.33
C ILE A 140 3.24 16.90 8.61
N SER A 141 3.36 18.23 8.69
CA SER A 141 2.94 19.00 9.86
C SER A 141 2.28 20.32 9.48
N GLY A 142 1.36 20.78 10.33
CA GLY A 142 0.77 22.11 10.25
C GLY A 142 -0.66 22.14 9.76
N LYS A 143 -1.10 23.34 9.33
CA LYS A 143 -2.48 23.65 8.91
C LYS A 143 -2.51 24.18 7.48
N GLU A 144 -3.65 23.99 6.82
CA GLU A 144 -3.87 24.45 5.43
C GLU A 144 -2.87 23.85 4.42
N ILE A 145 -2.51 22.59 4.65
CA ILE A 145 -1.59 21.85 3.78
C ILE A 145 -2.26 21.64 2.42
N PRO A 146 -1.57 21.95 1.31
CA PRO A 146 -2.12 21.67 -0.02
C PRO A 146 -2.35 20.17 -0.19
N PRO A 147 -3.39 19.74 -0.92
CA PRO A 147 -3.60 18.34 -1.22
C PRO A 147 -2.36 17.71 -1.87
N LEU A 148 -1.98 16.53 -1.39
CA LEU A 148 -0.90 15.73 -1.99
C LEU A 148 -1.50 14.71 -2.95
N GLU A 149 -0.86 14.54 -4.09
CA GLU A 149 -1.13 13.44 -5.02
C GLU A 149 0.11 12.57 -5.14
N ILE A 150 0.00 11.31 -4.77
CA ILE A 150 1.10 10.33 -4.80
C ILE A 150 0.79 9.29 -5.87
N ILE A 151 1.67 9.16 -6.85
CA ILE A 151 1.48 8.26 -7.99
C ILE A 151 2.40 7.07 -7.86
N CYS A 152 1.80 5.87 -7.89
CA CYS A 152 2.46 4.59 -7.96
C CYS A 152 2.13 3.92 -9.29
N ASN A 153 3.12 3.56 -10.07
CA ASN A 153 2.89 2.95 -11.38
C ASN A 153 3.77 1.74 -11.64
N SER A 154 3.31 0.88 -12.52
CA SER A 154 4.08 -0.24 -13.07
C SER A 154 4.43 -0.01 -14.53
N LYS A 155 5.54 -0.60 -14.95
CA LYS A 155 6.01 -0.62 -16.33
C LYS A 155 5.42 -1.82 -17.07
N ASN A 156 5.02 -1.61 -18.32
CA ASN A 156 4.51 -2.68 -19.20
C ASN A 156 5.40 -3.92 -19.17
N ASN A 157 4.81 -5.09 -19.00
CA ASN A 157 5.43 -6.42 -18.90
C ASN A 157 6.35 -6.67 -17.69
N PHE A 158 6.33 -5.77 -16.67
CA PHE A 158 7.14 -5.93 -15.49
C PHE A 158 6.29 -5.86 -14.21
N LEU A 159 6.87 -6.38 -13.13
CA LEU A 159 6.45 -6.09 -11.77
C LEU A 159 7.30 -4.97 -11.21
N ASN A 160 6.66 -3.95 -10.66
CA ASN A 160 7.30 -2.88 -9.90
C ASN A 160 6.82 -2.93 -8.45
N ALA A 161 7.71 -2.53 -7.52
CA ALA A 161 7.36 -2.40 -6.11
C ALA A 161 7.54 -0.95 -5.66
N LYS A 162 6.61 -0.45 -4.82
CA LYS A 162 6.62 0.92 -4.28
C LYS A 162 6.30 0.87 -2.79
N THR A 163 6.98 1.71 -2.00
CA THR A 163 6.73 1.83 -0.56
C THR A 163 6.52 3.29 -0.18
N LEU A 164 5.44 3.54 0.58
CA LEU A 164 5.12 4.85 1.14
C LEU A 164 5.20 4.78 2.66
N ILE A 165 5.82 5.79 3.29
CA ILE A 165 5.86 5.97 4.74
C ILE A 165 5.47 7.42 5.02
N ILE A 166 4.30 7.64 5.64
CA ILE A 166 3.74 8.96 5.88
C ILE A 166 3.49 9.13 7.38
N ASN A 167 4.22 10.02 8.00
CA ASN A 167 3.98 10.47 9.36
C ASN A 167 3.21 11.79 9.33
N ILE A 168 2.07 11.84 10.00
CA ILE A 168 1.23 13.02 10.16
C ILE A 168 1.36 13.44 11.61
N GLU A 169 1.93 14.62 11.85
CA GLU A 169 2.21 15.15 13.18
C GLU A 169 0.94 15.64 13.88
N GLU A 170 1.02 15.88 15.18
CA GLU A 170 -0.11 16.29 16.00
C GLU A 170 -0.83 17.54 15.44
N ASP A 171 -2.14 17.61 15.66
CA ASP A 171 -3.01 18.73 15.25
C ASP A 171 -2.96 19.06 13.74
N THR A 172 -2.61 18.09 12.91
CA THR A 172 -2.43 18.24 11.45
C THR A 172 -3.66 17.73 10.70
N ILE A 173 -4.12 18.48 9.71
CA ILE A 173 -5.18 18.06 8.77
C ILE A 173 -4.59 18.02 7.36
N VAL A 174 -4.62 16.85 6.73
CA VAL A 174 -4.07 16.66 5.38
C VAL A 174 -4.98 15.78 4.51
N SER A 175 -5.00 16.09 3.21
CA SER A 175 -5.67 15.27 2.20
C SER A 175 -4.63 14.69 1.24
N ILE A 176 -4.66 13.37 1.06
CA ILE A 176 -3.74 12.63 0.19
C ILE A 176 -4.56 11.82 -0.81
N SER A 177 -4.22 11.94 -2.08
CA SER A 177 -4.74 11.09 -3.16
C SER A 177 -3.63 10.16 -3.62
N GLN A 178 -3.77 8.86 -3.39
CA GLN A 178 -2.88 7.82 -3.90
C GLN A 178 -3.47 7.27 -5.19
N ILE A 179 -2.72 7.40 -6.29
CA ILE A 179 -3.14 6.93 -7.63
C ILE A 179 -2.24 5.78 -8.04
N ASN A 180 -2.82 4.59 -8.17
CA ASN A 180 -2.11 3.37 -8.54
C ASN A 180 -2.44 3.01 -9.98
N ILE A 181 -1.44 3.04 -10.85
CA ILE A 181 -1.60 2.82 -12.29
C ILE A 181 -0.93 1.51 -12.70
N GLY A 182 -1.74 0.51 -13.03
CA GLY A 182 -1.26 -0.71 -13.66
C GLY A 182 -1.17 -0.54 -15.17
N ASP A 183 0.03 -0.55 -15.75
CA ASP A 183 0.18 -0.53 -17.20
C ASP A 183 -0.16 -1.91 -17.81
N LYS A 184 -0.26 -1.97 -19.14
CA LYS A 184 -0.64 -3.17 -19.88
C LYS A 184 0.22 -4.38 -19.50
N ASN A 185 -0.44 -5.49 -19.16
CA ASN A 185 0.23 -6.75 -18.83
C ASN A 185 1.36 -6.57 -17.82
N SER A 186 1.09 -5.88 -16.71
CA SER A 186 2.07 -5.56 -15.67
C SER A 186 1.60 -6.00 -14.29
N ALA A 187 2.47 -5.87 -13.32
CA ALA A 187 2.15 -6.07 -11.92
C ALA A 187 2.70 -4.92 -11.05
N LEU A 188 1.95 -4.56 -10.02
CA LEU A 188 2.32 -3.51 -9.07
C LEU A 188 2.15 -4.03 -7.64
N SER A 189 3.23 -3.97 -6.86
CA SER A 189 3.22 -4.24 -5.42
C SER A 189 3.39 -2.94 -4.67
N ILE A 190 2.48 -2.63 -3.73
CA ILE A 190 2.55 -1.41 -2.94
C ILE A 190 2.42 -1.76 -1.46
N SER A 191 3.27 -1.14 -0.62
CA SER A 191 3.08 -1.10 0.82
C SER A 191 3.06 0.33 1.29
N SER A 192 1.94 0.75 1.88
CA SER A 192 1.75 2.09 2.41
C SER A 192 1.61 2.05 3.93
N TYR A 193 2.31 2.95 4.61
CA TYR A 193 2.37 3.08 6.06
C TYR A 193 2.00 4.49 6.45
N PHE A 194 0.92 4.64 7.23
CA PHE A 194 0.46 5.92 7.76
C PHE A 194 0.48 5.89 9.29
N ASN A 195 1.20 6.83 9.88
CA ASN A 195 1.17 7.09 11.30
C ASN A 195 0.45 8.41 11.53
N ILE A 196 -0.73 8.37 12.15
CA ILE A 196 -1.60 9.53 12.36
C ILE A 196 -1.53 9.89 13.84
N ALA A 197 -0.80 10.96 14.17
CA ALA A 197 -0.61 11.41 15.54
C ALA A 197 -1.91 11.96 16.17
N GLN A 198 -1.83 12.34 17.42
CA GLN A 198 -3.00 12.79 18.21
C GLN A 198 -3.68 14.01 17.55
N HIS A 199 -5.02 14.05 17.63
CA HIS A 199 -5.86 15.15 17.13
C HIS A 199 -5.74 15.46 15.64
N SER A 200 -5.09 14.58 14.87
CA SER A 200 -4.87 14.78 13.43
C SER A 200 -5.93 14.10 12.59
N VAL A 201 -6.15 14.64 11.40
CA VAL A 201 -7.12 14.13 10.42
C VAL A 201 -6.41 13.81 9.11
N LEU A 202 -6.54 12.58 8.65
CA LEU A 202 -6.13 12.16 7.32
C LEU A 202 -7.34 11.85 6.44
N ASN A 203 -7.53 12.63 5.39
CA ASN A 203 -8.43 12.29 4.29
C ASN A 203 -7.61 11.60 3.19
N HIS A 204 -7.85 10.32 2.96
CA HIS A 204 -7.08 9.50 2.04
C HIS A 204 -7.97 8.94 0.93
N GLY A 205 -7.72 9.32 -0.29
CA GLY A 205 -8.32 8.74 -1.48
C GLY A 205 -7.37 7.76 -2.16
N ILE A 206 -7.82 6.54 -2.46
CA ILE A 206 -7.06 5.57 -3.26
C ILE A 206 -7.83 5.29 -4.54
N ILE A 207 -7.21 5.57 -5.69
CA ILE A 207 -7.73 5.19 -7.00
C ILE A 207 -6.74 4.21 -7.61
N SER A 208 -7.19 2.98 -7.83
CA SER A 208 -6.40 1.93 -8.45
C SER A 208 -7.05 1.51 -9.77
N TYR A 209 -6.38 1.76 -10.89
CA TYR A 209 -6.88 1.34 -12.19
C TYR A 209 -5.81 0.63 -13.02
N GLY A 210 -6.22 -0.43 -13.69
CA GLY A 210 -5.36 -1.24 -14.54
C GLY A 210 -5.63 -1.02 -16.02
N LYS A 211 -4.64 -1.31 -16.85
CA LYS A 211 -4.78 -1.39 -18.31
C LYS A 211 -4.57 -2.85 -18.73
N ASN A 212 -5.50 -3.43 -19.50
CA ASN A 212 -5.30 -4.73 -20.17
C ASN A 212 -4.44 -5.76 -19.39
N LYS A 213 -5.05 -6.54 -18.51
CA LYS A 213 -4.39 -7.60 -17.72
C LYS A 213 -3.34 -7.09 -16.72
N ALA A 214 -3.46 -5.88 -16.24
CA ALA A 214 -2.68 -5.41 -15.13
C ALA A 214 -3.04 -6.16 -13.83
N ASN A 215 -2.08 -6.25 -12.91
CA ASN A 215 -2.26 -6.91 -11.63
C ASN A 215 -1.77 -5.98 -10.51
N ILE A 216 -2.42 -6.02 -9.33
CA ILE A 216 -1.99 -5.21 -8.19
C ILE A 216 -2.18 -5.95 -6.88
N ILE A 217 -1.18 -5.83 -6.00
CA ILE A 217 -1.32 -6.08 -4.56
C ILE A 217 -0.95 -4.78 -3.85
N ASN A 218 -1.91 -4.19 -3.14
CA ASN A 218 -1.74 -2.96 -2.39
C ASN A 218 -2.05 -3.21 -0.91
N THR A 219 -1.07 -3.00 -0.05
CA THR A 219 -1.22 -3.16 1.40
C THR A 219 -1.15 -1.80 2.07
N LEU A 220 -2.17 -1.50 2.86
CA LEU A 220 -2.32 -0.27 3.60
C LEU A 220 -2.23 -0.57 5.10
N ASN A 221 -1.29 0.05 5.78
CA ASN A 221 -1.05 -0.12 7.22
C ASN A 221 -1.17 1.24 7.91
N VAL A 222 -2.12 1.37 8.83
CA VAL A 222 -2.45 2.64 9.48
C VAL A 222 -2.40 2.49 11.00
N TRP A 223 -1.71 3.41 11.67
CA TRP A 223 -1.71 3.56 13.12
C TRP A 223 -2.37 4.89 13.46
N GLN A 224 -3.44 4.82 14.23
CA GLN A 224 -4.20 5.96 14.71
C GLN A 224 -3.96 6.16 16.21
N HIS A 225 -3.43 7.33 16.58
CA HIS A 225 -3.26 7.73 17.95
C HIS A 225 -4.53 8.42 18.50
N LYS A 226 -4.48 8.84 19.75
CA LYS A 226 -5.63 9.37 20.49
C LYS A 226 -6.33 10.52 19.75
N ASN A 227 -7.65 10.46 19.68
CA ASN A 227 -8.51 11.49 19.06
C ASN A 227 -8.18 11.75 17.56
N SER A 228 -7.45 10.87 16.90
CA SER A 228 -7.19 11.01 15.47
C SER A 228 -8.38 10.54 14.62
N GLU A 229 -8.46 11.04 13.38
CA GLU A 229 -9.50 10.65 12.43
C GLU A 229 -8.85 10.20 11.11
N TYR A 230 -9.31 9.07 10.59
CA TYR A 230 -8.89 8.53 9.31
C TYR A 230 -10.10 8.30 8.41
N ASN A 231 -10.14 9.02 7.29
CA ASN A 231 -11.19 8.94 6.29
C ASN A 231 -10.62 8.33 5.02
N LEU A 232 -10.98 7.07 4.71
CA LEU A 232 -10.53 6.36 3.52
C LEU A 232 -11.64 6.27 2.48
N GLY A 233 -11.37 6.78 1.27
CA GLY A 233 -12.12 6.49 0.05
C GLY A 233 -11.30 5.61 -0.89
N SER A 234 -11.81 4.46 -1.34
CA SER A 234 -11.09 3.60 -2.28
C SER A 234 -11.93 3.21 -3.49
N LEU A 235 -11.32 3.26 -4.67
CA LEU A 235 -11.90 2.79 -5.93
C LEU A 235 -10.90 1.90 -6.65
N GLN A 236 -11.32 0.69 -7.03
CA GLN A 236 -10.51 -0.27 -7.77
C GLN A 236 -11.25 -0.79 -9.00
N PHE A 237 -10.61 -0.77 -10.17
CA PHE A 237 -11.22 -1.25 -11.43
C PHE A 237 -10.17 -1.61 -12.49
N GLU A 238 -10.61 -2.41 -13.48
CA GLU A 238 -9.83 -2.80 -14.66
C GLU A 238 -8.52 -3.58 -14.37
N TYR A 239 -8.42 -4.23 -13.21
CA TYR A 239 -7.33 -5.18 -12.92
C TYR A 239 -7.77 -6.61 -13.19
N ASP A 240 -6.95 -7.38 -13.92
CA ASP A 240 -7.18 -8.83 -14.03
C ASP A 240 -7.12 -9.50 -12.65
N PHE A 241 -6.16 -9.05 -11.81
CA PHE A 241 -6.04 -9.43 -10.41
C PHE A 241 -5.75 -8.20 -9.55
N GLY A 242 -6.69 -7.84 -8.68
CA GLY A 242 -6.56 -6.75 -7.72
C GLY A 242 -6.75 -7.24 -6.28
N ARG A 243 -5.84 -6.86 -5.39
CA ARG A 243 -5.94 -7.15 -3.96
C ARG A 243 -5.56 -5.92 -3.15
N LEU A 244 -6.50 -5.42 -2.35
CA LEU A 244 -6.28 -4.36 -1.37
C LEU A 244 -6.38 -4.96 0.04
N GLU A 245 -5.31 -4.84 0.81
CA GLU A 245 -5.24 -5.24 2.21
C GLU A 245 -5.19 -3.99 3.08
N ILE A 246 -6.21 -3.77 3.91
CA ILE A 246 -6.35 -2.62 4.81
C ILE A 246 -6.14 -3.11 6.23
N ASN A 247 -5.06 -2.67 6.87
CA ASN A 247 -4.74 -2.97 8.26
C ASN A 247 -4.75 -1.67 9.07
N ILE A 248 -5.74 -1.49 9.93
CA ILE A 248 -5.88 -0.29 10.76
C ILE A 248 -5.77 -0.69 12.22
N ASN A 249 -4.91 0.02 12.93
CA ASN A 249 -4.69 -0.15 14.34
C ASN A 249 -5.02 1.16 15.07
N GLN A 250 -6.14 1.22 15.77
CA GLN A 250 -6.45 2.29 16.70
C GLN A 250 -5.68 2.03 17.99
N VAL A 251 -4.45 2.59 18.07
CA VAL A 251 -3.48 2.32 19.13
C VAL A 251 -3.98 2.80 20.48
N GLU A 252 -4.69 3.93 20.49
CA GLU A 252 -5.19 4.62 21.67
C GLU A 252 -6.68 4.91 21.53
N GLY A 253 -7.30 5.45 22.58
CA GLY A 253 -8.75 5.69 22.60
C GLY A 253 -9.23 6.87 21.76
N ASN A 254 -10.56 6.89 21.54
CA ASN A 254 -11.31 7.96 20.85
C ASN A 254 -10.90 8.18 19.38
N ALA A 255 -10.20 7.26 18.74
CA ALA A 255 -9.90 7.35 17.32
C ALA A 255 -11.15 7.05 16.48
N LYS A 256 -11.29 7.72 15.33
CA LYS A 256 -12.39 7.53 14.39
C LYS A 256 -11.87 7.02 13.05
N THR A 257 -12.52 5.99 12.51
CA THR A 257 -12.20 5.43 11.21
C THR A 257 -13.45 5.42 10.33
N ASN A 258 -13.37 6.01 9.15
CA ASN A 258 -14.41 5.96 8.14
C ASN A 258 -13.85 5.35 6.86
N ILE A 259 -14.44 4.27 6.36
CA ILE A 259 -14.01 3.57 5.14
C ILE A 259 -15.16 3.52 4.16
N LYS A 260 -14.97 4.04 2.95
CA LYS A 260 -15.90 3.93 1.84
C LYS A 260 -15.16 3.33 0.66
N GLY A 261 -15.50 2.09 0.30
CA GLY A 261 -14.85 1.35 -0.77
C GLY A 261 -15.77 1.04 -1.94
N MET A 262 -15.24 1.02 -3.15
CA MET A 262 -15.92 0.54 -4.35
C MET A 262 -15.00 -0.31 -5.20
N GLN A 263 -15.50 -1.45 -5.67
CA GLN A 263 -14.83 -2.35 -6.59
C GLN A 263 -15.70 -2.56 -7.83
N ILE A 264 -15.10 -2.44 -9.01
CA ILE A 264 -15.78 -2.68 -10.29
C ILE A 264 -15.00 -3.76 -11.03
N THR A 265 -15.67 -4.84 -11.38
CA THR A 265 -15.06 -5.99 -12.07
C THR A 265 -15.88 -6.41 -13.27
N ASN A 266 -15.20 -6.78 -14.35
CA ASN A 266 -15.81 -7.21 -15.61
C ASN A 266 -15.10 -8.47 -16.14
N ASN A 267 -15.72 -9.14 -17.09
CA ASN A 267 -15.15 -10.31 -17.79
C ASN A 267 -14.73 -11.44 -16.81
N ASN A 268 -13.43 -11.66 -16.66
CA ASN A 268 -12.84 -12.64 -15.76
C ASN A 268 -12.00 -11.98 -14.64
N GLU A 269 -12.12 -10.68 -14.43
CA GLU A 269 -11.39 -9.97 -13.40
C GLU A 269 -11.67 -10.49 -12.00
N GLN A 270 -10.68 -10.42 -11.13
CA GLN A 270 -10.87 -10.64 -9.70
C GLN A 270 -10.30 -9.46 -8.93
N ILE A 271 -11.16 -8.74 -8.21
CA ILE A 271 -10.75 -7.68 -7.29
C ILE A 271 -11.24 -8.03 -5.88
N SER A 272 -10.36 -7.91 -4.90
CA SER A 272 -10.64 -8.23 -3.51
C SER A 272 -10.17 -7.13 -2.57
N THR A 273 -10.95 -6.86 -1.52
CA THR A 273 -10.57 -6.00 -0.39
C THR A 273 -10.68 -6.79 0.91
N TYR A 274 -9.61 -6.77 1.69
CA TYR A 274 -9.51 -7.36 3.03
C TYR A 274 -9.25 -6.24 4.02
N ALA A 275 -10.17 -6.04 4.97
CA ALA A 275 -10.08 -4.99 5.97
C ALA A 275 -9.95 -5.60 7.37
N ASN A 276 -8.84 -5.32 8.04
CA ASN A 276 -8.57 -5.74 9.40
C ASN A 276 -8.41 -4.50 10.28
N ILE A 277 -9.34 -4.32 11.23
CA ILE A 277 -9.37 -3.17 12.11
C ILE A 277 -9.25 -3.62 13.56
N ALA A 278 -8.20 -3.20 14.25
CA ALA A 278 -7.94 -3.50 15.65
C ALA A 278 -8.17 -2.27 16.53
N PHE A 279 -9.01 -2.42 17.54
CA PHE A 279 -9.24 -1.42 18.58
C PHE A 279 -8.40 -1.79 19.80
N ASN A 280 -7.37 -1.01 20.13
CA ASN A 280 -6.53 -1.25 21.31
C ASN A 280 -6.75 -0.21 22.42
N GLY A 281 -7.67 0.73 22.23
CA GLY A 281 -8.07 1.73 23.21
C GLY A 281 -9.58 1.86 23.32
N PRO A 282 -10.09 2.53 24.36
CA PRO A 282 -11.52 2.72 24.58
C PRO A 282 -12.14 3.72 23.59
N ASN A 283 -13.46 3.62 23.40
CA ASN A 283 -14.27 4.56 22.60
C ASN A 283 -13.80 4.72 21.13
N GLY A 284 -13.24 3.68 20.56
CA GLY A 284 -12.95 3.67 19.12
C GLY A 284 -14.24 3.65 18.28
N PHE A 285 -14.21 4.27 17.12
CA PHE A 285 -15.34 4.33 16.19
C PHE A 285 -14.94 3.81 14.80
N LEU A 286 -15.82 3.01 14.18
CA LEU A 286 -15.69 2.56 12.81
C LEU A 286 -17.02 2.72 12.07
N ASP A 287 -17.00 3.42 10.93
CA ASP A 287 -18.04 3.38 9.91
C ASP A 287 -17.47 2.83 8.61
N GLN A 288 -17.98 1.70 8.15
CA GLN A 288 -17.47 1.01 6.95
C GLN A 288 -18.57 0.67 5.98
N LEU A 289 -18.40 1.05 4.71
CA LEU A 289 -19.26 0.71 3.60
C LEU A 289 -18.42 0.29 2.39
N ASN A 290 -18.63 -0.92 1.89
CA ASN A 290 -18.04 -1.38 0.63
C ASN A 290 -19.13 -1.74 -0.35
N LYS A 291 -18.96 -1.30 -1.60
CA LYS A 291 -19.86 -1.62 -2.72
C LYS A 291 -19.07 -2.36 -3.80
N SER A 292 -19.73 -3.32 -4.43
CA SER A 292 -19.18 -4.10 -5.53
C SER A 292 -20.14 -4.09 -6.72
N LEU A 293 -19.58 -3.82 -7.90
CA LEU A 293 -20.24 -4.04 -9.17
C LEU A 293 -19.46 -5.14 -9.89
N ALA A 294 -20.10 -6.29 -10.10
CA ALA A 294 -19.50 -7.41 -10.80
C ALA A 294 -20.34 -7.77 -12.03
N ASN A 295 -19.70 -7.92 -13.17
CA ASN A 295 -20.32 -8.27 -14.44
C ASN A 295 -19.64 -9.50 -15.05
N ASP A 296 -20.37 -10.24 -15.87
CA ASP A 296 -19.92 -11.46 -16.56
C ASP A 296 -19.45 -12.56 -15.58
N LYS A 297 -18.24 -13.07 -15.78
CA LYS A 297 -17.60 -14.11 -14.95
C LYS A 297 -16.60 -13.55 -13.95
N SER A 298 -16.71 -12.27 -13.65
CA SER A 298 -15.81 -11.60 -12.72
C SER A 298 -16.14 -11.94 -11.26
N HIS A 299 -15.15 -11.74 -10.39
CA HIS A 299 -15.28 -11.99 -8.95
C HIS A 299 -14.88 -10.75 -8.17
N SER A 300 -15.79 -10.26 -7.35
CA SER A 300 -15.52 -9.21 -6.37
C SER A 300 -15.65 -9.79 -4.96
N VAL A 301 -14.61 -9.64 -4.15
CA VAL A 301 -14.54 -10.18 -2.78
C VAL A 301 -14.34 -9.04 -1.80
N PHE A 302 -15.12 -9.06 -0.72
CA PHE A 302 -14.90 -8.25 0.46
C PHE A 302 -14.89 -9.13 1.70
N GLU A 303 -13.87 -8.99 2.53
CA GLU A 303 -13.76 -9.65 3.83
C GLU A 303 -13.33 -8.62 4.88
N GLY A 304 -14.02 -8.59 6.02
CA GLY A 304 -13.75 -7.69 7.12
C GLY A 304 -13.52 -8.45 8.42
N LEU A 305 -12.47 -8.08 9.15
CA LEU A 305 -12.18 -8.56 10.50
C LEU A 305 -12.11 -7.36 11.45
N ILE A 306 -12.86 -7.42 12.54
CA ILE A 306 -12.82 -6.41 13.61
C ILE A 306 -12.31 -7.09 14.88
N ILE A 307 -11.23 -6.58 15.44
CA ILE A 307 -10.62 -7.07 16.67
C ILE A 307 -10.87 -6.06 17.78
N VAL A 308 -11.58 -6.52 18.82
CA VAL A 308 -11.86 -5.70 20.01
C VAL A 308 -11.19 -6.38 21.19
N PRO A 309 -10.42 -5.66 22.03
CA PRO A 309 -9.84 -6.24 23.23
C PRO A 309 -10.94 -6.67 24.21
N GLN A 310 -10.65 -7.72 24.94
CA GLN A 310 -11.53 -8.21 26.02
C GLN A 310 -11.43 -7.32 27.26
#